data_6f21c50f4c1ca81e13f5d31c9a55d6c2
#
_entry.id   6f21c50f4c1ca81e13f5d31c9a55d6c2
#
_cell.length_a   1.000
_cell.length_b   1.000
_cell.length_c   1.000
_cell.angle_alpha   90.00
_cell.angle_beta   90.00
_cell.angle_gamma   90.00
#
_symmetry.space_group_name_H-M   'P 1'
#
loop_
_entity.id
_entity.type
_entity.pdbx_description
1 polymer ?
#
loop_
_entity_poly.entity_id
_entity_poly.type
_entity_poly.pdbx_seq_one_letter_code
_entity_poly.pdbx_strand_id
1 'polypeptide(L)'
;LAARRPIHPLAISVHQKSSPLRVNMRHLHWFQADLRLADNPALLSSCGAESLLCVYLLPKARPWCNLTGIGPQRDRFLRESLQTLRISLQSLGQDLMVLEGSPELVIPQIVERFAIDTVSTSQTPGWYESQAIDFLEEKLATPFYVHRGNTLFTPDQFPFDWGDFPDTFSPFRRKTEKLSIPSPLSSPNTLPPPPAAQFDAIPKATAPPHPGLPLPGGRAAGLRRLDQFLFHEEGIVDYKNTRNDLNGLAGSSTLSPWIANGAISVREIAHAIFRFEKQRVANDSTYWLYFELLWREFFQWRAVVDGLSLYRQGGRLNRQLLTTYDPRQFARWCAGDTDYPLVNALMRQLTATGWMSNRGRQIAASCLINELDLDWRFGAAFFEQHLIDYD
;
A
#
# COMPACT_ATOMS: atom_id res chain seq x y z
N LEU A 1 27.77 -15.67 8.82
CA LEU A 1 26.58 -14.80 8.76
C LEU A 1 27.04 -13.41 9.17
N ALA A 2 27.46 -12.61 8.17
CA ALA A 2 27.97 -11.25 8.38
C ALA A 2 26.84 -10.41 8.98
N ALA A 3 27.09 -9.78 10.11
CA ALA A 3 26.28 -8.72 10.67
C ALA A 3 26.24 -7.58 9.63
N ARG A 4 25.14 -7.54 8.84
CA ARG A 4 24.90 -6.44 7.92
C ARG A 4 24.51 -5.21 8.74
N ARG A 5 25.14 -4.09 8.40
CA ARG A 5 24.94 -2.77 8.98
C ARG A 5 23.45 -2.46 9.11
N PRO A 6 23.00 -1.80 10.19
CA PRO A 6 21.67 -1.19 10.19
C PRO A 6 21.54 -0.34 8.93
N ILE A 7 20.38 -0.34 8.32
CA ILE A 7 20.09 0.55 7.19
C ILE A 7 20.46 1.94 7.67
N HIS A 8 21.52 2.49 7.10
CA HIS A 8 22.04 3.79 7.50
C HIS A 8 20.92 4.81 7.25
N PRO A 9 20.70 5.78 8.16
CA PRO A 9 19.73 6.88 7.93
C PRO A 9 19.97 7.62 6.60
N LEU A 10 21.10 7.41 5.96
CA LEU A 10 21.46 7.95 4.63
C LEU A 10 20.63 7.39 3.46
N ALA A 11 19.95 6.23 3.60
CA ALA A 11 18.96 5.78 2.63
C ALA A 11 17.68 6.62 2.67
N ILE A 12 17.51 7.46 3.70
CA ILE A 12 16.49 8.50 3.80
C ILE A 12 16.99 9.81 3.18
N SER A 13 18.24 9.85 2.70
CA SER A 13 18.79 11.03 2.08
C SER A 13 17.95 11.42 0.87
N VAL A 14 17.38 12.59 0.97
CA VAL A 14 16.60 13.31 -0.02
C VAL A 14 17.45 13.50 -1.29
N HIS A 15 17.51 12.48 -2.15
CA HIS A 15 17.91 12.70 -3.53
C HIS A 15 16.68 13.15 -4.33
N GLN A 16 15.97 14.17 -3.82
CA GLN A 16 15.19 15.07 -4.66
C GLN A 16 16.14 15.97 -5.45
N LYS A 17 16.96 15.41 -6.31
CA LYS A 17 17.38 16.14 -7.48
C LYS A 17 16.23 16.09 -8.47
N SER A 18 15.25 16.95 -8.29
CA SER A 18 14.34 17.37 -9.35
C SER A 18 15.14 18.18 -10.38
N SER A 19 16.03 17.52 -11.11
CA SER A 19 16.50 18.08 -12.35
C SER A 19 15.36 17.90 -13.34
N PRO A 20 14.86 18.96 -14.00
CA PRO A 20 13.93 18.79 -15.11
C PRO A 20 14.58 17.82 -16.09
N LEU A 21 13.83 16.74 -16.43
CA LEU A 21 14.31 15.75 -17.41
C LEU A 21 14.72 16.52 -18.68
N ARG A 22 15.88 16.19 -19.22
CA ARG A 22 16.33 16.75 -20.50
C ARG A 22 15.34 16.33 -21.58
N VAL A 23 14.98 17.22 -22.46
CA VAL A 23 14.24 16.93 -23.68
C VAL A 23 14.99 15.83 -24.44
N ASN A 24 14.28 14.82 -24.97
CA ASN A 24 14.79 13.64 -25.68
C ASN A 24 15.27 12.48 -24.80
N MET A 25 14.60 12.20 -23.68
CA MET A 25 14.87 11.02 -22.85
C MET A 25 13.71 10.00 -22.91
N ARG A 26 14.02 8.75 -23.02
CA ARG A 26 13.07 7.64 -22.88
C ARG A 26 12.98 7.25 -21.42
N HIS A 27 11.79 7.36 -20.85
CA HIS A 27 11.54 7.16 -19.41
C HIS A 27 10.72 5.89 -19.17
N LEU A 28 11.08 5.14 -18.13
CA LEU A 28 10.28 4.06 -17.57
C LEU A 28 9.71 4.49 -16.23
N HIS A 29 8.39 4.44 -16.08
CA HIS A 29 7.74 4.55 -14.78
C HIS A 29 7.24 3.18 -14.34
N TRP A 30 7.81 2.68 -13.23
CA TRP A 30 7.41 1.43 -12.62
C TRP A 30 6.42 1.70 -11.48
N PHE A 31 5.13 1.42 -11.75
CA PHE A 31 4.06 1.51 -10.74
C PHE A 31 4.21 0.41 -9.69
N GLN A 32 3.95 0.75 -8.43
CA GLN A 32 3.87 -0.16 -7.29
C GLN A 32 2.55 0.05 -6.52
N ALA A 33 2.61 0.53 -5.26
CA ALA A 33 1.43 0.89 -4.47
C ALA A 33 0.99 2.35 -4.73
N ASP A 34 0.92 2.76 -5.98
CA ASP A 34 0.61 4.13 -6.43
C ASP A 34 -0.26 4.15 -7.69
N LEU A 35 -1.27 3.26 -7.76
CA LEU A 35 -2.09 3.03 -8.95
C LEU A 35 -3.04 4.20 -9.27
N ARG A 36 -2.45 5.39 -9.48
CA ARG A 36 -3.15 6.65 -9.76
C ARG A 36 -2.32 7.60 -10.62
N LEU A 37 -2.99 8.56 -11.26
CA LEU A 37 -2.32 9.66 -12.01
C LEU A 37 -2.13 10.90 -11.14
N ALA A 38 -3.14 11.27 -10.32
CA ALA A 38 -3.07 12.39 -9.40
C ALA A 38 -2.21 12.07 -8.19
N ASP A 39 -1.56 13.09 -7.63
CA ASP A 39 -0.69 12.98 -6.45
C ASP A 39 0.34 11.84 -6.55
N ASN A 40 0.86 11.63 -7.77
CA ASN A 40 1.90 10.64 -8.06
C ASN A 40 3.18 11.35 -8.53
N PRO A 41 4.06 11.74 -7.59
CA PRO A 41 5.29 12.47 -7.95
C PRO A 41 6.23 11.66 -8.83
N ALA A 42 6.23 10.32 -8.71
CA ALA A 42 7.06 9.45 -9.54
C ALA A 42 6.62 9.47 -11.01
N LEU A 43 5.32 9.36 -11.27
CA LEU A 43 4.78 9.49 -12.63
C LEU A 43 4.97 10.93 -13.16
N LEU A 44 4.69 11.94 -12.34
CA LEU A 44 4.77 13.34 -12.77
C LEU A 44 6.21 13.75 -13.13
N SER A 45 7.23 13.11 -12.55
CA SER A 45 8.62 13.33 -12.91
C SER A 45 8.94 12.96 -14.38
N SER A 46 8.12 12.10 -14.99
CA SER A 46 8.29 11.64 -16.38
C SER A 46 7.63 12.51 -17.44
N CYS A 47 6.79 13.50 -17.06
CA CYS A 47 6.00 14.29 -18.01
C CYS A 47 6.81 15.10 -19.03
N GLY A 48 8.09 15.35 -18.79
CA GLY A 48 9.01 16.03 -19.72
C GLY A 48 9.81 15.11 -20.65
N ALA A 49 9.59 13.79 -20.61
CA ALA A 49 10.31 12.84 -21.43
C ALA A 49 9.86 12.88 -22.91
N GLU A 50 10.70 12.35 -23.81
CA GLU A 50 10.34 12.13 -25.22
C GLU A 50 9.33 10.99 -25.36
N SER A 51 9.57 9.90 -24.65
CA SER A 51 8.64 8.77 -24.55
C SER A 51 8.60 8.22 -23.13
N LEU A 52 7.46 7.62 -22.77
CA LEU A 52 7.22 7.04 -21.46
C LEU A 52 6.71 5.62 -21.60
N LEU A 53 7.34 4.69 -20.90
CA LEU A 53 6.84 3.32 -20.74
C LEU A 53 6.31 3.15 -19.31
N CYS A 54 5.02 2.93 -19.17
CA CYS A 54 4.38 2.62 -17.89
C CYS A 54 4.34 1.10 -17.67
N VAL A 55 4.90 0.63 -16.55
CA VAL A 55 5.03 -0.79 -16.25
C VAL A 55 4.46 -1.10 -14.87
N TYR A 56 3.80 -2.25 -14.74
CA TYR A 56 3.44 -2.87 -13.48
C TYR A 56 3.90 -4.32 -13.45
N LEU A 57 4.52 -4.75 -12.36
CA LEU A 57 4.93 -6.14 -12.17
C LEU A 57 3.97 -6.82 -11.19
N LEU A 58 3.30 -7.89 -11.64
CA LEU A 58 2.42 -8.66 -10.79
C LEU A 58 3.20 -9.29 -9.63
N PRO A 59 2.68 -9.25 -8.41
CA PRO A 59 3.33 -9.84 -7.25
C PRO A 59 3.65 -11.32 -7.50
N LYS A 60 4.91 -11.69 -7.32
CA LYS A 60 5.31 -13.09 -7.43
C LYS A 60 4.91 -13.83 -6.16
N ALA A 61 4.31 -15.01 -6.33
CA ALA A 61 4.06 -15.92 -5.23
C ALA A 61 5.36 -16.25 -4.48
N ARG A 62 5.34 -16.07 -3.19
CA ARG A 62 6.44 -16.46 -2.28
C ARG A 62 5.91 -17.51 -1.33
N PRO A 63 6.09 -18.81 -1.64
CA PRO A 63 5.61 -19.89 -0.79
C PRO A 63 6.24 -19.77 0.61
N TRP A 64 5.42 -19.74 1.63
CA TRP A 64 5.84 -19.77 3.01
C TRP A 64 4.84 -20.61 3.81
N CYS A 65 5.33 -21.61 4.51
CA CYS A 65 4.50 -22.63 5.17
C CYS A 65 3.51 -23.27 4.17
N ASN A 66 2.22 -23.23 4.45
CA ASN A 66 1.17 -23.74 3.57
C ASN A 66 0.51 -22.64 2.72
N LEU A 67 1.13 -21.45 2.66
CA LEU A 67 0.58 -20.29 1.98
C LEU A 67 1.29 -20.11 0.65
N THR A 68 0.53 -19.87 -0.40
CA THR A 68 1.04 -19.68 -1.75
C THR A 68 0.31 -18.55 -2.45
N GLY A 69 1.08 -17.59 -2.95
CA GLY A 69 0.55 -16.55 -3.81
C GLY A 69 -0.35 -15.52 -3.14
N ILE A 70 -1.22 -14.96 -3.93
CA ILE A 70 -2.18 -13.92 -3.58
C ILE A 70 -3.59 -14.52 -3.56
N GLY A 71 -4.39 -14.21 -2.56
CA GLY A 71 -5.75 -14.72 -2.43
C GLY A 71 -6.69 -14.21 -3.54
N PRO A 72 -7.75 -14.97 -3.87
CA PRO A 72 -8.58 -14.69 -5.04
C PRO A 72 -9.21 -13.29 -5.04
N GLN A 73 -9.70 -12.81 -3.89
CA GLN A 73 -10.32 -11.48 -3.80
C GLN A 73 -9.29 -10.35 -3.88
N ARG A 74 -8.09 -10.56 -3.34
CA ARG A 74 -6.98 -9.60 -3.46
C ARG A 74 -6.49 -9.51 -4.90
N ASP A 75 -6.32 -10.65 -5.59
CA ASP A 75 -5.98 -10.68 -7.03
C ASP A 75 -7.06 -9.97 -7.87
N ARG A 76 -8.34 -10.23 -7.59
CA ARG A 76 -9.45 -9.54 -8.26
C ARG A 76 -9.35 -8.03 -8.10
N PHE A 77 -9.24 -7.55 -6.87
CA PHE A 77 -9.18 -6.12 -6.56
C PHE A 77 -7.99 -5.44 -7.24
N LEU A 78 -6.83 -6.11 -7.26
CA LEU A 78 -5.64 -5.63 -7.95
C LEU A 78 -5.86 -5.53 -9.46
N ARG A 79 -6.35 -6.58 -10.11
CA ARG A 79 -6.57 -6.59 -11.58
C ARG A 79 -7.61 -5.56 -12.00
N GLU A 80 -8.69 -5.39 -11.26
CA GLU A 80 -9.67 -4.33 -11.49
C GLU A 80 -9.02 -2.94 -11.36
N SER A 81 -8.14 -2.74 -10.38
CA SER A 81 -7.41 -1.49 -10.19
C SER A 81 -6.44 -1.21 -11.33
N LEU A 82 -5.71 -2.22 -11.80
CA LEU A 82 -4.82 -2.10 -12.95
C LEU A 82 -5.59 -1.80 -14.25
N GLN A 83 -6.76 -2.45 -14.44
CA GLN A 83 -7.59 -2.18 -15.60
C GLN A 83 -8.10 -0.75 -15.63
N THR A 84 -8.52 -0.21 -14.49
CA THR A 84 -8.98 1.19 -14.39
C THR A 84 -7.84 2.19 -14.55
N LEU A 85 -6.63 1.87 -14.04
CA LEU A 85 -5.43 2.68 -14.27
C LEU A 85 -5.08 2.70 -15.76
N ARG A 86 -5.09 1.52 -16.42
CA ARG A 86 -4.84 1.41 -17.86
C ARG A 86 -5.78 2.27 -18.69
N ILE A 87 -7.10 2.22 -18.39
CA ILE A 87 -8.10 3.07 -19.05
C ILE A 87 -7.78 4.56 -18.86
N SER A 88 -7.36 4.95 -17.66
CA SER A 88 -6.99 6.34 -17.38
C SER A 88 -5.72 6.75 -18.14
N LEU A 89 -4.72 5.87 -18.26
CA LEU A 89 -3.53 6.10 -19.06
C LEU A 89 -3.88 6.22 -20.56
N GLN A 90 -4.74 5.33 -21.07
CA GLN A 90 -5.19 5.33 -22.47
C GLN A 90 -5.93 6.62 -22.83
N SER A 91 -6.67 7.23 -21.91
CA SER A 91 -7.32 8.54 -22.13
C SER A 91 -6.32 9.69 -22.31
N LEU A 92 -5.05 9.48 -21.93
CA LEU A 92 -3.94 10.43 -22.11
C LEU A 92 -2.96 10.00 -23.23
N GLY A 93 -3.35 9.03 -24.06
CA GLY A 93 -2.51 8.54 -25.15
C GLY A 93 -1.39 7.58 -24.72
N GLN A 94 -1.46 7.07 -23.50
CA GLN A 94 -0.51 6.14 -22.89
C GLN A 94 -1.11 4.72 -22.78
N ASP A 95 -0.30 3.73 -22.37
CA ASP A 95 -0.80 2.39 -22.02
C ASP A 95 -0.02 1.82 -20.83
N LEU A 96 -0.46 0.68 -20.28
CA LEU A 96 0.15 0.01 -19.14
C LEU A 96 0.62 -1.39 -19.55
N MET A 97 1.93 -1.61 -19.46
CA MET A 97 2.52 -2.93 -19.63
C MET A 97 2.48 -3.68 -18.30
N VAL A 98 1.75 -4.77 -18.24
CA VAL A 98 1.65 -5.62 -17.04
C VAL A 98 2.38 -6.92 -17.28
N LEU A 99 3.40 -7.20 -16.48
CA LEU A 99 4.29 -8.34 -16.63
C LEU A 99 4.36 -9.18 -15.36
N GLU A 100 4.82 -10.40 -15.47
CA GLU A 100 5.14 -11.29 -14.36
C GLU A 100 6.66 -11.40 -14.20
N GLY A 101 7.13 -11.51 -12.97
CA GLY A 101 8.54 -11.72 -12.66
C GLY A 101 9.05 -10.87 -11.53
N SER A 102 10.30 -11.11 -11.13
CA SER A 102 10.94 -10.30 -10.11
C SER A 102 11.48 -8.99 -10.71
N PRO A 103 11.33 -7.87 -10.01
CA PRO A 103 11.81 -6.57 -10.49
C PRO A 103 13.29 -6.58 -10.86
N GLU A 104 14.11 -7.29 -10.10
CA GLU A 104 15.56 -7.40 -10.27
C GLU A 104 15.96 -8.04 -11.62
N LEU A 105 15.07 -8.85 -12.20
CA LEU A 105 15.29 -9.47 -13.52
C LEU A 105 14.57 -8.72 -14.63
N VAL A 106 13.32 -8.32 -14.41
CA VAL A 106 12.45 -7.78 -15.45
C VAL A 106 12.80 -6.34 -15.80
N ILE A 107 13.05 -5.47 -14.79
CA ILE A 107 13.35 -4.06 -15.05
C ILE A 107 14.63 -3.88 -15.88
N PRO A 108 15.76 -4.54 -15.59
CA PRO A 108 16.96 -4.43 -16.44
C PRO A 108 16.71 -4.87 -17.90
N GLN A 109 15.95 -5.95 -18.11
CA GLN A 109 15.60 -6.43 -19.47
C GLN A 109 14.76 -5.40 -20.23
N ILE A 110 13.82 -4.74 -19.56
CA ILE A 110 13.00 -3.67 -20.17
C ILE A 110 13.88 -2.47 -20.51
N VAL A 111 14.75 -2.06 -19.59
CA VAL A 111 15.69 -0.94 -19.77
C VAL A 111 16.54 -1.16 -21.00
N GLU A 112 17.11 -2.35 -21.17
CA GLU A 112 17.91 -2.72 -22.34
C GLU A 112 17.06 -2.77 -23.62
N ARG A 113 15.93 -3.50 -23.58
CA ARG A 113 15.06 -3.72 -24.76
C ARG A 113 14.53 -2.44 -25.37
N PHE A 114 14.13 -1.47 -24.54
CA PHE A 114 13.55 -0.20 -24.99
C PHE A 114 14.55 0.96 -24.95
N ALA A 115 15.81 0.66 -24.65
CA ALA A 115 16.90 1.63 -24.51
C ALA A 115 16.47 2.82 -23.61
N ILE A 116 15.97 2.51 -22.41
CA ILE A 116 15.48 3.48 -21.43
C ILE A 116 16.65 4.29 -20.87
N ASP A 117 16.48 5.60 -20.82
CA ASP A 117 17.50 6.53 -20.32
C ASP A 117 17.34 6.85 -18.84
N THR A 118 16.11 6.72 -18.29
CA THR A 118 15.81 6.96 -16.87
C THR A 118 14.65 6.09 -16.38
N VAL A 119 14.68 5.74 -15.10
CA VAL A 119 13.62 4.96 -14.43
C VAL A 119 13.11 5.72 -13.22
N SER A 120 11.79 5.70 -12.99
CA SER A 120 11.18 6.21 -11.75
C SER A 120 10.24 5.19 -11.12
N THR A 121 10.14 5.23 -9.79
CA THR A 121 9.18 4.44 -9.01
C THR A 121 8.80 5.14 -7.73
N SER A 122 7.70 4.70 -7.13
CA SER A 122 7.32 5.12 -5.78
C SER A 122 7.95 4.22 -4.72
N GLN A 123 8.44 4.80 -3.63
CA GLN A 123 8.92 4.03 -2.49
C GLN A 123 7.76 3.36 -1.77
N THR A 124 7.96 2.10 -1.42
CA THR A 124 7.09 1.32 -0.53
C THR A 124 7.89 0.86 0.70
N PRO A 125 7.30 0.76 1.89
CA PRO A 125 8.02 0.41 3.11
C PRO A 125 8.24 -1.10 3.26
N GLY A 126 7.65 -1.93 2.38
CA GLY A 126 7.78 -3.38 2.41
C GLY A 126 9.23 -3.83 2.28
N TRP A 127 9.62 -4.87 3.02
CA TRP A 127 11.00 -5.34 3.03
C TRP A 127 11.47 -5.83 1.65
N TYR A 128 10.66 -6.61 0.97
CA TYR A 128 11.02 -7.15 -0.34
C TYR A 128 11.03 -6.09 -1.44
N GLU A 129 10.10 -5.16 -1.37
CA GLU A 129 10.01 -4.03 -2.27
C GLU A 129 11.22 -3.12 -2.11
N SER A 130 11.60 -2.83 -0.86
CA SER A 130 12.82 -2.06 -0.56
C SER A 130 14.08 -2.77 -1.07
N GLN A 131 14.18 -4.10 -0.89
CA GLN A 131 15.34 -4.86 -1.40
C GLN A 131 15.42 -4.84 -2.93
N ALA A 132 14.28 -4.89 -3.63
CA ALA A 132 14.26 -4.78 -5.08
C ALA A 132 14.70 -3.38 -5.54
N ILE A 133 14.26 -2.33 -4.85
CA ILE A 133 14.67 -0.94 -5.10
C ILE A 133 16.19 -0.79 -4.87
N ASP A 134 16.69 -1.22 -3.71
CA ASP A 134 18.11 -1.13 -3.36
C ASP A 134 18.98 -1.87 -4.39
N PHE A 135 18.54 -3.06 -4.83
CA PHE A 135 19.22 -3.84 -5.87
C PHE A 135 19.27 -3.08 -7.19
N LEU A 136 18.15 -2.51 -7.61
CA LEU A 136 18.07 -1.78 -8.88
C LEU A 136 18.88 -0.47 -8.82
N GLU A 137 18.87 0.27 -7.71
CA GLU A 137 19.72 1.45 -7.52
C GLU A 137 21.21 1.11 -7.60
N GLU A 138 21.62 -0.06 -7.10
CA GLU A 138 23.02 -0.50 -7.15
C GLU A 138 23.45 -1.02 -8.52
N LYS A 139 22.56 -1.76 -9.22
CA LYS A 139 22.94 -2.55 -10.41
C LYS A 139 22.56 -1.91 -11.75
N LEU A 140 21.57 -1.02 -11.79
CA LEU A 140 21.26 -0.32 -13.01
C LEU A 140 22.30 0.74 -13.32
N ALA A 141 22.86 0.70 -14.55
CA ALA A 141 23.69 1.81 -15.06
C ALA A 141 22.85 3.05 -15.39
N THR A 142 21.55 2.84 -15.62
CA THR A 142 20.57 3.88 -15.92
C THR A 142 20.15 4.59 -14.64
N PRO A 143 20.07 5.95 -14.62
CA PRO A 143 19.57 6.70 -13.48
C PRO A 143 18.20 6.20 -13.00
N PHE A 144 18.11 5.90 -11.70
CA PHE A 144 16.93 5.36 -11.06
C PHE A 144 16.45 6.29 -9.95
N TYR A 145 15.23 6.79 -10.06
CA TYR A 145 14.67 7.79 -9.15
C TYR A 145 13.54 7.19 -8.33
N VAL A 146 13.68 7.24 -7.00
CA VAL A 146 12.67 6.76 -6.06
C VAL A 146 11.97 7.95 -5.41
N HIS A 147 10.65 8.03 -5.60
CA HIS A 147 9.83 9.11 -5.09
C HIS A 147 8.97 8.66 -3.91
N ARG A 148 8.60 9.59 -3.03
CA ARG A 148 7.70 9.35 -1.91
C ARG A 148 6.36 10.02 -2.18
N GLY A 149 5.32 9.23 -2.36
CA GLY A 149 3.98 9.72 -2.70
C GLY A 149 2.84 9.06 -1.91
N ASN A 150 3.15 8.12 -0.99
CA ASN A 150 2.13 7.33 -0.29
C ASN A 150 1.99 7.71 1.20
N THR A 151 2.55 8.86 1.61
CA THR A 151 2.55 9.36 2.98
C THR A 151 1.87 10.73 3.05
N LEU A 152 1.37 11.09 4.24
CA LEU A 152 0.79 12.41 4.50
C LEU A 152 1.87 13.50 4.41
N PHE A 153 3.02 13.24 5.03
CA PHE A 153 4.11 14.19 5.17
C PHE A 153 5.31 13.80 4.33
N THR A 154 6.14 14.77 4.01
CA THR A 154 7.47 14.57 3.44
C THR A 154 8.51 14.44 4.55
N PRO A 155 9.66 13.78 4.32
CA PRO A 155 10.69 13.57 5.35
C PRO A 155 11.20 14.84 6.03
N ASP A 156 11.29 15.92 5.28
CA ASP A 156 11.77 17.23 5.71
C ASP A 156 10.79 17.98 6.64
N GLN A 157 9.53 17.55 6.69
CA GLN A 157 8.53 18.15 7.58
C GLN A 157 8.62 17.63 9.02
N PHE A 158 9.29 16.51 9.26
CA PHE A 158 9.34 15.94 10.61
C PHE A 158 10.22 16.76 11.55
N PRO A 159 9.74 17.09 12.78
CA PRO A 159 10.47 17.86 13.77
C PRO A 159 11.40 16.98 14.63
N PHE A 160 12.01 15.95 14.05
CA PHE A 160 12.96 15.04 14.68
C PHE A 160 13.87 14.37 13.66
N ASP A 161 15.04 13.97 14.09
CA ASP A 161 15.95 13.17 13.28
C ASP A 161 15.51 11.71 13.22
N TRP A 162 15.89 11.03 12.16
CA TRP A 162 15.49 9.62 11.93
C TRP A 162 16.01 8.66 12.99
N GLY A 163 17.15 8.97 13.64
CA GLY A 163 17.66 8.23 14.78
C GLY A 163 16.79 8.33 16.04
N ASP A 164 15.99 9.43 16.12
CA ASP A 164 15.08 9.75 17.22
C ASP A 164 13.61 9.52 16.87
N PHE A 165 13.36 8.68 15.85
CA PHE A 165 11.99 8.37 15.45
C PHE A 165 11.19 7.78 16.63
N PRO A 166 10.01 8.32 16.97
CA PRO A 166 9.25 7.93 18.14
C PRO A 166 8.93 6.44 18.18
N ASP A 167 9.19 5.79 19.30
CA ASP A 167 8.98 4.35 19.50
C ASP A 167 7.52 3.92 19.47
N THR A 168 6.62 4.83 19.83
CA THR A 168 5.18 4.58 19.90
C THR A 168 4.39 5.71 19.25
N PHE A 169 3.16 5.41 18.89
CA PHE A 169 2.28 6.33 18.17
C PHE A 169 1.99 7.64 18.92
N SER A 170 1.76 7.60 20.23
CA SER A 170 1.35 8.82 20.97
C SER A 170 2.38 9.94 20.94
N PRO A 171 3.68 9.70 21.14
CA PRO A 171 4.71 10.71 20.94
C PRO A 171 4.83 11.15 19.47
N PHE A 172 4.70 10.23 18.50
CA PHE A 172 4.68 10.56 17.08
C PHE A 172 3.54 11.53 16.76
N ARG A 173 2.31 11.16 17.11
CA ARG A 173 1.13 11.98 16.90
C ARG A 173 1.30 13.41 17.45
N ARG A 174 1.69 13.56 18.71
CA ARG A 174 1.86 14.88 19.33
C ARG A 174 2.83 15.78 18.56
N LYS A 175 3.83 15.20 17.89
CA LYS A 175 4.81 15.95 17.09
C LYS A 175 4.31 16.26 15.68
N THR A 176 3.37 15.48 15.14
CA THR A 176 3.03 15.52 13.72
C THR A 176 1.59 15.94 13.40
N GLU A 177 0.65 15.76 14.31
CA GLU A 177 -0.79 16.00 14.04
C GLU A 177 -1.13 17.44 13.62
N LYS A 178 -0.26 18.41 13.92
CA LYS A 178 -0.43 19.83 13.56
C LYS A 178 0.40 20.25 12.34
N LEU A 179 1.16 19.35 11.75
CA LEU A 179 1.91 19.65 10.55
C LEU A 179 0.96 19.92 9.37
N SER A 180 1.33 20.84 8.52
CA SER A 180 0.57 21.11 7.31
C SER A 180 0.71 19.96 6.32
N ILE A 181 -0.41 19.41 5.84
CA ILE A 181 -0.41 18.37 4.82
C ILE A 181 -0.26 19.06 3.45
N PRO A 182 0.75 18.67 2.65
CA PRO A 182 0.90 19.21 1.30
C PRO A 182 -0.36 18.98 0.45
N SER A 183 -0.68 19.94 -0.41
CA SER A 183 -1.79 19.79 -1.35
C SER A 183 -1.49 18.64 -2.32
N PRO A 184 -2.49 17.78 -2.63
CA PRO A 184 -2.32 16.75 -3.63
C PRO A 184 -1.94 17.36 -4.99
N LEU A 185 -0.98 16.73 -5.67
CA LEU A 185 -0.57 17.13 -7.01
C LEU A 185 -1.68 16.83 -8.02
N SER A 186 -1.93 17.73 -8.95
CA SER A 186 -2.91 17.52 -10.02
C SER A 186 -2.49 16.36 -10.94
N SER A 187 -3.46 15.68 -11.53
CA SER A 187 -3.19 14.75 -12.63
C SER A 187 -2.54 15.47 -13.80
N PRO A 188 -1.65 14.82 -14.55
CA PRO A 188 -1.13 15.40 -15.78
C PRO A 188 -2.26 15.55 -16.81
N ASN A 189 -2.20 16.58 -17.63
CA ASN A 189 -3.13 16.78 -18.75
C ASN A 189 -2.73 15.95 -19.97
N THR A 190 -1.45 15.66 -20.12
CA THR A 190 -0.87 14.85 -21.19
C THR A 190 0.28 14.02 -20.63
N LEU A 191 0.56 12.89 -21.27
CA LEU A 191 1.73 12.07 -20.99
C LEU A 191 2.55 11.92 -22.29
N PRO A 192 3.88 11.72 -22.17
CA PRO A 192 4.69 11.37 -23.35
C PRO A 192 4.16 10.10 -24.01
N PRO A 193 4.27 9.95 -25.33
CA PRO A 193 3.79 8.75 -26.03
C PRO A 193 4.55 7.50 -25.58
N PRO A 194 3.93 6.31 -25.63
CA PRO A 194 4.62 5.06 -25.36
C PRO A 194 5.63 4.74 -26.48
N PRO A 195 6.73 4.02 -26.20
CA PRO A 195 7.56 3.46 -27.24
C PRO A 195 6.77 2.42 -28.06
N ALA A 196 7.30 2.05 -29.25
CA ALA A 196 6.72 0.95 -30.03
C ALA A 196 6.83 -0.37 -29.25
N ALA A 197 5.76 -0.75 -28.58
CA ALA A 197 5.66 -1.92 -27.72
C ALA A 197 4.30 -2.60 -27.88
N GLN A 198 4.27 -3.89 -27.57
CA GLN A 198 3.03 -4.63 -27.46
C GLN A 198 2.52 -4.52 -26.01
N PHE A 199 1.26 -4.16 -25.86
CA PHE A 199 0.57 -4.07 -24.59
C PHE A 199 -0.52 -5.14 -24.53
N ASP A 200 -0.22 -6.25 -23.86
CA ASP A 200 -1.15 -7.36 -23.74
C ASP A 200 -2.33 -6.99 -22.83
N ALA A 201 -3.45 -7.65 -23.05
CA ALA A 201 -4.62 -7.48 -22.19
C ALA A 201 -4.32 -7.97 -20.77
N ILE A 202 -4.73 -7.20 -19.77
CA ILE A 202 -4.65 -7.63 -18.38
C ILE A 202 -5.62 -8.80 -18.20
N PRO A 203 -5.13 -9.99 -17.77
CA PRO A 203 -6.00 -11.14 -17.58
C PRO A 203 -7.08 -10.83 -16.55
N LYS A 204 -8.32 -11.22 -16.82
CA LYS A 204 -9.42 -11.06 -15.87
C LYS A 204 -9.15 -11.90 -14.62
N ALA A 205 -9.58 -11.39 -13.47
CA ALA A 205 -9.58 -12.17 -12.26
C ALA A 205 -10.53 -13.37 -12.36
N THR A 206 -10.17 -14.48 -11.74
CA THR A 206 -10.99 -15.71 -11.74
C THR A 206 -12.11 -15.66 -10.70
N ALA A 207 -11.92 -14.91 -9.61
CA ALA A 207 -12.92 -14.77 -8.56
C ALA A 207 -13.94 -13.66 -8.90
N PRO A 208 -15.24 -13.89 -8.74
CA PRO A 208 -16.24 -12.83 -8.78
C PRO A 208 -16.18 -11.99 -7.51
N PRO A 209 -16.70 -10.73 -7.53
CA PRO A 209 -16.90 -9.96 -6.32
C PRO A 209 -17.87 -10.70 -5.38
N HIS A 210 -17.58 -10.67 -4.08
CA HIS A 210 -18.47 -11.28 -3.10
C HIS A 210 -19.72 -10.40 -2.91
N PRO A 211 -20.95 -10.94 -2.99
CA PRO A 211 -22.19 -10.14 -2.92
C PRO A 211 -22.30 -9.31 -1.64
N GLY A 212 -21.84 -9.86 -0.50
CA GLY A 212 -21.85 -9.15 0.79
C GLY A 212 -20.77 -8.09 0.96
N LEU A 213 -19.84 -7.96 0.00
CA LEU A 213 -18.77 -6.95 0.02
C LEU A 213 -18.36 -6.57 -1.41
N PRO A 214 -19.21 -5.86 -2.15
CA PRO A 214 -18.94 -5.50 -3.53
C PRO A 214 -18.03 -4.27 -3.60
N LEU A 215 -16.78 -4.41 -3.16
CA LEU A 215 -15.76 -3.35 -3.30
C LEU A 215 -15.04 -3.53 -4.63
N PRO A 216 -15.34 -2.71 -5.65
CA PRO A 216 -14.63 -2.76 -6.92
C PRO A 216 -13.26 -2.09 -6.81
N GLY A 217 -12.27 -2.59 -7.55
CA GLY A 217 -10.96 -1.97 -7.63
C GLY A 217 -10.98 -0.64 -8.39
N GLY A 218 -9.89 0.12 -8.23
CA GLY A 218 -9.59 1.32 -9.00
C GLY A 218 -10.08 2.64 -8.40
N ARG A 219 -9.44 3.71 -8.88
CA ARG A 219 -9.54 5.06 -8.33
C ARG A 219 -10.97 5.61 -8.30
N ALA A 220 -11.71 5.49 -9.40
CA ALA A 220 -13.07 6.04 -9.49
C ALA A 220 -14.01 5.43 -8.43
N ALA A 221 -13.88 4.14 -8.16
CA ALA A 221 -14.64 3.46 -7.10
C ALA A 221 -14.27 3.98 -5.72
N GLY A 222 -12.98 4.12 -5.45
CA GLY A 222 -12.51 4.64 -4.18
C GLY A 222 -12.91 6.09 -3.92
N LEU A 223 -12.84 6.97 -4.94
CA LEU A 223 -13.30 8.36 -4.80
C LEU A 223 -14.83 8.44 -4.59
N ARG A 224 -15.60 7.60 -5.28
CA ARG A 224 -17.06 7.50 -4.99
C ARG A 224 -17.31 7.06 -3.55
N ARG A 225 -16.57 6.06 -3.04
CA ARG A 225 -16.72 5.62 -1.65
C ARG A 225 -16.34 6.73 -0.66
N LEU A 226 -15.27 7.46 -0.93
CA LEU A 226 -14.86 8.61 -0.10
C LEU A 226 -15.97 9.68 -0.05
N ASP A 227 -16.47 10.06 -1.20
CA ASP A 227 -17.52 11.06 -1.31
C ASP A 227 -18.81 10.60 -0.64
N GLN A 228 -19.23 9.35 -0.89
CA GLN A 228 -20.38 8.72 -0.27
C GLN A 228 -20.28 8.71 1.25
N PHE A 229 -19.16 8.26 1.81
CA PHE A 229 -18.96 8.17 3.26
C PHE A 229 -18.93 9.54 3.94
N LEU A 230 -18.30 10.53 3.30
CA LEU A 230 -18.16 11.87 3.87
C LEU A 230 -19.44 12.70 3.68
N PHE A 231 -19.92 12.83 2.45
CA PHE A 231 -20.89 13.88 2.08
C PHE A 231 -22.33 13.39 1.88
N HIS A 232 -22.56 12.09 1.65
CA HIS A 232 -23.90 11.52 1.45
C HIS A 232 -24.40 10.76 2.66
N GLU A 233 -23.60 9.82 3.18
CA GLU A 233 -23.94 9.05 4.39
C GLU A 233 -23.64 9.85 5.66
N GLU A 234 -22.75 10.84 5.58
CA GLU A 234 -22.19 11.57 6.72
C GLU A 234 -21.66 10.64 7.82
N GLY A 235 -21.22 9.43 7.42
CA GLY A 235 -20.74 8.41 8.35
C GLY A 235 -19.50 8.83 9.17
N ILE A 236 -18.79 9.84 8.69
CA ILE A 236 -17.67 10.44 9.41
C ILE A 236 -18.09 11.11 10.73
N VAL A 237 -19.34 11.59 10.83
CA VAL A 237 -19.83 12.35 11.98
C VAL A 237 -19.93 11.48 13.25
N ASP A 238 -20.13 10.17 13.08
CA ASP A 238 -20.18 9.19 14.17
C ASP A 238 -19.07 8.12 14.11
N TYR A 239 -18.10 8.30 13.26
CA TYR A 239 -17.05 7.31 12.96
C TYR A 239 -16.27 6.81 14.18
N LYS A 240 -16.03 7.68 15.17
CA LYS A 240 -15.34 7.32 16.40
C LYS A 240 -16.06 6.19 17.16
N ASN A 241 -17.38 6.19 17.15
CA ASN A 241 -18.20 5.22 17.84
C ASN A 241 -18.38 3.93 17.03
N THR A 242 -18.54 4.04 15.71
CA THR A 242 -18.91 2.94 14.82
C THR A 242 -17.74 2.14 14.26
N ARG A 243 -16.54 2.72 14.17
CA ARG A 243 -15.36 2.12 13.52
C ARG A 243 -14.92 0.74 14.05
N ASN A 244 -15.34 0.39 15.26
CA ASN A 244 -15.04 -0.90 15.87
C ASN A 244 -16.14 -1.95 15.69
N ASP A 245 -17.20 -1.64 14.98
CA ASP A 245 -18.27 -2.57 14.71
C ASP A 245 -17.75 -3.78 13.92
N LEU A 246 -18.24 -4.96 14.30
CA LEU A 246 -17.89 -6.20 13.60
C LEU A 246 -18.72 -6.39 12.33
N ASN A 247 -19.92 -5.83 12.31
CA ASN A 247 -20.90 -6.02 11.24
C ASN A 247 -20.83 -4.95 10.16
N GLY A 248 -20.53 -5.39 8.94
CA GLY A 248 -20.80 -4.64 7.74
C GLY A 248 -19.90 -3.44 7.49
N LEU A 249 -20.26 -2.74 6.42
CA LEU A 249 -19.52 -1.60 5.89
C LEU A 249 -20.01 -0.26 6.47
N ALA A 250 -21.18 -0.23 7.09
CA ALA A 250 -21.84 1.02 7.49
C ALA A 250 -21.08 1.78 8.59
N GLY A 251 -20.40 1.08 9.48
CA GLY A 251 -19.64 1.68 10.58
C GLY A 251 -18.21 2.10 10.23
N SER A 252 -17.74 1.81 9.01
CA SER A 252 -16.35 2.05 8.58
C SER A 252 -16.30 2.86 7.28
N SER A 253 -15.24 3.65 7.12
CA SER A 253 -14.97 4.32 5.86
C SER A 253 -14.71 3.33 4.71
N THR A 254 -14.16 2.15 5.04
CA THR A 254 -13.72 1.11 4.09
C THR A 254 -12.77 1.59 3.00
N LEU A 255 -12.00 2.65 3.25
CA LEU A 255 -11.09 3.25 2.27
C LEU A 255 -9.76 2.51 2.15
N SER A 256 -9.43 1.66 3.13
CA SER A 256 -8.13 0.98 3.21
C SER A 256 -7.73 0.22 1.94
N PRO A 257 -8.61 -0.46 1.17
CA PRO A 257 -8.18 -1.16 -0.04
C PRO A 257 -7.60 -0.24 -1.12
N TRP A 258 -8.20 0.92 -1.30
CA TRP A 258 -7.73 1.90 -2.30
C TRP A 258 -6.51 2.70 -1.81
N ILE A 259 -6.33 2.83 -0.50
CA ILE A 259 -5.13 3.40 0.10
C ILE A 259 -3.96 2.43 -0.07
N ALA A 260 -4.15 1.15 0.24
CA ALA A 260 -3.11 0.13 0.22
C ALA A 260 -2.48 -0.06 -1.18
N ASN A 261 -3.29 -0.05 -2.24
CA ASN A 261 -2.76 -0.12 -3.61
C ASN A 261 -2.47 1.25 -4.24
N GLY A 262 -2.70 2.32 -3.48
CA GLY A 262 -2.43 3.68 -3.90
C GLY A 262 -3.36 4.24 -4.98
N ALA A 263 -4.55 3.66 -5.18
CA ALA A 263 -5.54 4.20 -6.11
C ALA A 263 -6.10 5.56 -5.64
N ILE A 264 -6.09 5.81 -4.32
CA ILE A 264 -6.34 7.12 -3.72
C ILE A 264 -5.15 7.50 -2.86
N SER A 265 -4.75 8.77 -2.92
CA SER A 265 -3.72 9.31 -2.04
C SER A 265 -4.28 9.58 -0.63
N VAL A 266 -3.47 9.31 0.38
CA VAL A 266 -3.82 9.66 1.77
C VAL A 266 -3.98 11.18 1.97
N ARG A 267 -3.27 11.99 1.17
CA ARG A 267 -3.40 13.45 1.17
C ARG A 267 -4.76 13.88 0.63
N GLU A 268 -5.25 13.24 -0.44
CA GLU A 268 -6.59 13.51 -0.97
C GLU A 268 -7.67 13.24 0.07
N ILE A 269 -7.54 12.15 0.83
CA ILE A 269 -8.48 11.82 1.90
C ILE A 269 -8.42 12.86 3.01
N ALA A 270 -7.23 13.23 3.48
CA ALA A 270 -7.05 14.24 4.52
C ALA A 270 -7.65 15.59 4.12
N HIS A 271 -7.39 16.04 2.89
CA HIS A 271 -7.98 17.28 2.37
C HIS A 271 -9.50 17.18 2.19
N ALA A 272 -10.04 15.99 1.87
CA ALA A 272 -11.49 15.78 1.82
C ALA A 272 -12.13 15.86 3.21
N ILE A 273 -11.48 15.31 4.25
CA ILE A 273 -11.90 15.45 5.65
C ILE A 273 -11.95 16.93 6.05
N PHE A 274 -10.88 17.68 5.84
CA PHE A 274 -10.82 19.11 6.19
C PHE A 274 -11.84 19.95 5.40
N ARG A 275 -12.12 19.59 4.15
CA ARG A 275 -13.20 20.20 3.37
C ARG A 275 -14.56 19.92 3.97
N PHE A 276 -14.83 18.68 4.41
CA PHE A 276 -16.05 18.31 5.10
C PHE A 276 -16.22 19.11 6.39
N GLU A 277 -15.20 19.15 7.24
CA GLU A 277 -15.22 19.91 8.50
C GLU A 277 -15.52 21.39 8.29
N LYS A 278 -14.97 21.99 7.23
CA LYS A 278 -15.23 23.39 6.89
C LYS A 278 -16.65 23.61 6.37
N GLN A 279 -17.23 22.67 5.66
CA GLN A 279 -18.53 22.82 4.99
C GLN A 279 -19.71 22.34 5.82
N ARG A 280 -19.49 21.43 6.76
CA ARG A 280 -20.55 20.75 7.52
C ARG A 280 -20.33 20.90 9.00
N VAL A 281 -19.55 20.01 9.60
CA VAL A 281 -19.29 19.95 11.04
C VAL A 281 -17.90 19.40 11.33
N ALA A 282 -17.25 19.99 12.33
CA ALA A 282 -16.01 19.47 12.92
C ALA A 282 -16.34 18.95 14.32
N ASN A 283 -16.02 17.70 14.60
CA ASN A 283 -16.20 17.08 15.90
C ASN A 283 -15.11 16.01 16.16
N ASP A 284 -15.18 15.36 17.33
CA ASP A 284 -14.25 14.29 17.69
C ASP A 284 -14.21 13.13 16.67
N SER A 285 -15.34 12.80 16.05
CA SER A 285 -15.42 11.70 15.08
C SER A 285 -14.80 12.06 13.73
N THR A 286 -14.98 13.30 13.26
CA THR A 286 -14.35 13.77 12.02
C THR A 286 -12.83 13.81 12.18
N TYR A 287 -12.34 14.31 13.33
CA TYR A 287 -10.91 14.22 13.67
C TYR A 287 -10.43 12.76 13.74
N TRP A 288 -11.28 11.83 14.21
CA TRP A 288 -10.85 10.43 14.38
C TRP A 288 -10.49 9.73 13.07
N LEU A 289 -11.13 10.07 11.96
CA LEU A 289 -10.73 9.53 10.67
C LEU A 289 -9.32 10.02 10.25
N TYR A 290 -9.03 11.30 10.50
CA TYR A 290 -7.66 11.81 10.31
C TYR A 290 -6.66 11.14 11.27
N PHE A 291 -7.06 10.90 12.51
CA PHE A 291 -6.26 10.16 13.48
C PHE A 291 -5.89 8.75 13.01
N GLU A 292 -6.79 8.04 12.31
CA GLU A 292 -6.46 6.73 11.71
C GLU A 292 -5.46 6.85 10.54
N LEU A 293 -5.51 7.93 9.78
CA LEU A 293 -4.48 8.22 8.76
C LEU A 293 -3.11 8.48 9.40
N LEU A 294 -3.07 9.13 10.57
CA LEU A 294 -1.83 9.31 11.33
C LEU A 294 -1.27 7.99 11.87
N TRP A 295 -2.13 7.04 12.26
CA TRP A 295 -1.68 5.67 12.60
C TRP A 295 -1.00 4.99 11.42
N ARG A 296 -1.61 5.06 10.22
CA ARG A 296 -0.98 4.54 9.01
C ARG A 296 0.36 5.23 8.74
N GLU A 297 0.41 6.54 8.83
CA GLU A 297 1.63 7.33 8.67
C GLU A 297 2.75 6.86 9.62
N PHE A 298 2.41 6.66 10.88
CA PHE A 298 3.37 6.13 11.87
C PHE A 298 3.90 4.75 11.46
N PHE A 299 3.03 3.83 11.02
CA PHE A 299 3.45 2.48 10.64
C PHE A 299 4.25 2.47 9.33
N GLN A 300 3.91 3.30 8.36
CA GLN A 300 4.68 3.46 7.13
C GLN A 300 6.13 3.88 7.44
N TRP A 301 6.31 4.90 8.24
CA TRP A 301 7.65 5.36 8.62
C TRP A 301 8.35 4.42 9.59
N ARG A 302 7.60 3.77 10.47
CA ARG A 302 8.15 2.76 11.37
C ARG A 302 8.71 1.57 10.60
N ALA A 303 8.02 1.13 9.55
CA ALA A 303 8.51 0.06 8.67
C ALA A 303 9.82 0.45 7.95
N VAL A 304 9.93 1.70 7.51
CA VAL A 304 11.18 2.23 6.92
C VAL A 304 12.32 2.22 7.95
N VAL A 305 12.06 2.67 9.17
CA VAL A 305 13.08 2.75 10.24
C VAL A 305 13.52 1.37 10.72
N ASP A 306 12.56 0.47 10.97
CA ASP A 306 12.82 -0.85 11.52
C ASP A 306 13.32 -1.86 10.47
N GLY A 307 12.95 -1.68 9.21
CA GLY A 307 13.35 -2.56 8.12
C GLY A 307 13.09 -4.03 8.42
N LEU A 308 14.09 -4.89 8.18
CA LEU A 308 13.98 -6.33 8.42
C LEU A 308 13.60 -6.69 9.86
N SER A 309 13.96 -5.86 10.85
CA SER A 309 13.68 -6.20 12.25
C SER A 309 12.19 -6.29 12.56
N LEU A 310 11.34 -5.56 11.79
CA LEU A 310 9.88 -5.61 11.91
C LEU A 310 9.33 -7.02 11.62
N TYR A 311 9.98 -7.77 10.73
CA TYR A 311 9.53 -9.08 10.26
C TYR A 311 10.16 -10.27 10.99
N ARG A 312 11.09 -10.03 11.92
CA ARG A 312 11.69 -11.09 12.75
C ARG A 312 10.72 -11.53 13.84
N GLN A 313 10.83 -12.80 14.28
CA GLN A 313 9.98 -13.34 15.34
C GLN A 313 9.95 -12.45 16.59
N GLY A 314 11.12 -12.05 17.07
CA GLY A 314 11.27 -11.18 18.24
C GLY A 314 11.01 -9.70 17.97
N GLY A 315 10.66 -9.36 16.74
CA GLY A 315 10.40 -7.98 16.31
C GLY A 315 11.62 -7.06 16.53
N ARG A 316 11.34 -5.76 16.56
CA ARG A 316 12.33 -4.70 16.78
C ARG A 316 13.13 -4.86 18.09
N LEU A 317 12.48 -5.33 19.14
CA LEU A 317 13.09 -5.48 20.45
C LEU A 317 13.90 -6.78 20.60
N ASN A 318 13.91 -7.60 19.53
CA ASN A 318 14.57 -8.91 19.49
C ASN A 318 14.24 -9.78 20.71
N ARG A 319 12.97 -9.73 21.17
CA ARG A 319 12.50 -10.53 22.31
C ARG A 319 12.39 -11.99 21.90
N GLN A 320 12.82 -12.89 22.77
CA GLN A 320 12.56 -14.31 22.59
C GLN A 320 11.10 -14.59 22.94
N LEU A 321 10.31 -14.98 21.93
CA LEU A 321 8.91 -15.35 22.11
C LEU A 321 8.81 -16.88 22.23
N LEU A 322 8.06 -17.33 23.21
CA LEU A 322 7.72 -18.74 23.37
C LEU A 322 6.50 -19.01 22.48
N THR A 323 6.76 -19.40 21.26
CA THR A 323 5.74 -19.74 20.27
C THR A 323 6.07 -21.05 19.62
N THR A 324 5.04 -21.75 19.15
CA THR A 324 5.16 -23.03 18.47
C THR A 324 4.72 -22.92 17.00
N TYR A 325 4.95 -23.97 16.25
CA TYR A 325 4.31 -24.19 14.97
C TYR A 325 3.63 -25.54 14.95
N ASP A 326 2.31 -25.53 14.99
CA ASP A 326 1.47 -26.70 14.76
C ASP A 326 0.71 -26.51 13.43
N PRO A 327 1.08 -27.25 12.36
CA PRO A 327 0.44 -27.12 11.06
C PRO A 327 -1.07 -27.43 11.09
N ARG A 328 -1.52 -28.32 11.98
CA ARG A 328 -2.94 -28.70 12.09
C ARG A 328 -3.75 -27.57 12.73
N GLN A 329 -3.26 -27.02 13.84
CA GLN A 329 -3.90 -25.89 14.49
C GLN A 329 -3.91 -24.66 13.58
N PHE A 330 -2.82 -24.38 12.88
CA PHE A 330 -2.76 -23.30 11.91
C PHE A 330 -3.76 -23.48 10.77
N ALA A 331 -3.85 -24.69 10.21
CA ALA A 331 -4.84 -25.01 9.16
C ALA A 331 -6.28 -24.83 9.65
N ARG A 332 -6.61 -25.25 10.89
CA ARG A 332 -7.92 -25.02 11.51
C ARG A 332 -8.21 -23.52 11.68
N TRP A 333 -7.25 -22.74 12.14
CA TRP A 333 -7.41 -21.29 12.26
C TRP A 333 -7.65 -20.63 10.89
N CYS A 334 -6.89 -20.97 9.87
CA CYS A 334 -7.06 -20.48 8.49
C CYS A 334 -8.46 -20.83 7.93
N ALA A 335 -8.94 -22.03 8.19
CA ALA A 335 -10.24 -22.52 7.72
C ALA A 335 -11.44 -21.95 8.52
N GLY A 336 -11.17 -21.28 9.65
CA GLY A 336 -12.24 -20.88 10.59
C GLY A 336 -12.94 -22.09 11.21
N ASP A 337 -12.17 -23.06 11.70
CA ASP A 337 -12.61 -24.31 12.33
C ASP A 337 -11.91 -24.53 13.69
N THR A 338 -11.79 -23.49 14.47
CA THR A 338 -11.25 -23.52 15.83
C THR A 338 -12.38 -23.74 16.84
N ASP A 339 -12.02 -23.84 18.11
CA ASP A 339 -13.00 -23.92 19.21
C ASP A 339 -13.62 -22.55 19.56
N TYR A 340 -13.28 -21.49 18.79
CA TYR A 340 -13.71 -20.11 19.01
C TYR A 340 -14.68 -19.65 17.90
N PRO A 341 -16.01 -19.71 18.09
CA PRO A 341 -17.00 -19.43 17.03
C PRO A 341 -16.86 -18.04 16.38
N LEU A 342 -16.54 -17.01 17.16
CA LEU A 342 -16.34 -15.67 16.62
C LEU A 342 -15.13 -15.60 15.69
N VAL A 343 -14.00 -16.21 16.08
CA VAL A 343 -12.80 -16.30 15.25
C VAL A 343 -13.11 -17.04 13.95
N ASN A 344 -13.87 -18.14 14.05
CA ASN A 344 -14.28 -18.93 12.88
C ASN A 344 -15.09 -18.09 11.88
N ALA A 345 -16.05 -17.29 12.36
CA ALA A 345 -16.84 -16.41 11.51
C ALA A 345 -15.96 -15.35 10.82
N LEU A 346 -15.03 -14.74 11.58
CA LEU A 346 -14.10 -13.73 11.06
C LEU A 346 -13.16 -14.30 9.99
N MET A 347 -12.60 -15.49 10.22
CA MET A 347 -11.68 -16.10 9.26
C MET A 347 -12.40 -16.54 7.98
N ARG A 348 -13.63 -17.06 8.08
CA ARG A 348 -14.46 -17.36 6.91
C ARG A 348 -14.86 -16.11 6.14
N GLN A 349 -15.19 -15.01 6.85
CA GLN A 349 -15.41 -13.72 6.22
C GLN A 349 -14.19 -13.26 5.42
N LEU A 350 -12.99 -13.32 6.02
CA LEU A 350 -11.75 -12.93 5.36
C LEU A 350 -11.51 -13.74 4.08
N THR A 351 -11.62 -15.06 4.16
CA THR A 351 -11.36 -15.94 3.01
C THR A 351 -12.36 -15.72 1.88
N ALA A 352 -13.64 -15.50 2.23
CA ALA A 352 -14.70 -15.27 1.24
C ALA A 352 -14.64 -13.90 0.58
N THR A 353 -14.30 -12.85 1.35
CA THR A 353 -14.45 -11.46 0.91
C THR A 353 -13.13 -10.74 0.66
N GLY A 354 -12.02 -11.23 1.22
CA GLY A 354 -10.75 -10.50 1.27
C GLY A 354 -10.73 -9.35 2.27
N TRP A 355 -11.74 -9.23 3.14
CA TRP A 355 -11.84 -8.14 4.10
C TRP A 355 -12.30 -8.63 5.48
N MET A 356 -11.84 -7.94 6.51
CA MET A 356 -12.23 -8.14 7.91
C MET A 356 -12.17 -6.79 8.62
N SER A 357 -13.12 -6.52 9.52
CA SER A 357 -13.09 -5.30 10.33
C SER A 357 -11.81 -5.19 11.16
N ASN A 358 -11.38 -3.96 11.51
CA ASN A 358 -10.20 -3.74 12.35
C ASN A 358 -10.28 -4.53 13.66
N ARG A 359 -11.42 -4.51 14.33
CA ARG A 359 -11.64 -5.26 15.57
C ARG A 359 -11.57 -6.77 15.34
N GLY A 360 -12.10 -7.25 14.22
CA GLY A 360 -12.01 -8.66 13.83
C GLY A 360 -10.56 -9.13 13.67
N ARG A 361 -9.71 -8.33 13.02
CA ARG A 361 -8.28 -8.65 12.86
C ARG A 361 -7.57 -8.77 14.19
N GLN A 362 -7.85 -7.86 15.13
CA GLN A 362 -7.27 -7.92 16.48
C GLN A 362 -7.70 -9.19 17.22
N ILE A 363 -8.97 -9.58 17.14
CA ILE A 363 -9.51 -10.79 17.78
C ILE A 363 -8.88 -12.03 17.14
N ALA A 364 -8.87 -12.14 15.82
CA ALA A 364 -8.35 -13.31 15.13
C ALA A 364 -6.83 -13.46 15.33
N ALA A 365 -6.06 -12.37 15.28
CA ALA A 365 -4.62 -12.40 15.56
C ALA A 365 -4.32 -12.71 17.03
N SER A 366 -5.09 -12.16 17.97
CA SER A 366 -4.95 -12.45 19.40
C SER A 366 -5.20 -13.93 19.68
N CYS A 367 -6.22 -14.52 19.09
CA CYS A 367 -6.50 -15.96 19.22
C CYS A 367 -5.31 -16.80 18.72
N LEU A 368 -4.77 -16.50 17.54
CA LEU A 368 -3.61 -17.21 17.00
C LEU A 368 -2.42 -17.20 17.96
N ILE A 369 -2.14 -16.06 18.57
CA ILE A 369 -0.93 -15.86 19.38
C ILE A 369 -1.11 -16.34 20.82
N ASN A 370 -2.24 -16.00 21.44
CA ASN A 370 -2.42 -16.16 22.89
C ASN A 370 -3.22 -17.43 23.27
N GLU A 371 -4.09 -17.93 22.38
CA GLU A 371 -4.90 -19.13 22.67
C GLU A 371 -4.33 -20.37 21.98
N LEU A 372 -3.70 -20.17 20.79
CA LEU A 372 -3.11 -21.27 20.03
C LEU A 372 -1.58 -21.33 20.13
N ASP A 373 -0.94 -20.39 20.81
CA ASP A 373 0.51 -20.26 20.99
C ASP A 373 1.33 -20.33 19.69
N LEU A 374 0.72 -19.93 18.55
CA LEU A 374 1.36 -19.99 17.25
C LEU A 374 2.20 -18.73 16.98
N ASP A 375 3.26 -18.89 16.20
CA ASP A 375 4.09 -17.77 15.77
C ASP A 375 3.26 -16.78 14.93
N TRP A 376 3.25 -15.52 15.34
CA TRP A 376 2.47 -14.45 14.72
C TRP A 376 2.74 -14.27 13.23
N ARG A 377 3.94 -14.64 12.74
CA ARG A 377 4.32 -14.49 11.33
C ARG A 377 3.47 -15.35 10.40
N PHE A 378 2.97 -16.50 10.86
CA PHE A 378 2.04 -17.33 10.09
C PHE A 378 0.71 -16.62 9.87
N GLY A 379 0.17 -16.00 10.92
CA GLY A 379 -1.05 -15.20 10.81
C GLY A 379 -0.86 -13.98 9.93
N ALA A 380 0.28 -13.27 10.07
CA ALA A 380 0.62 -12.13 9.23
C ALA A 380 0.68 -12.52 7.75
N ALA A 381 1.32 -13.65 7.40
CA ALA A 381 1.40 -14.15 6.04
C ALA A 381 0.01 -14.54 5.48
N PHE A 382 -0.87 -15.12 6.32
CA PHE A 382 -2.24 -15.43 5.91
C PHE A 382 -3.06 -14.15 5.64
N PHE A 383 -2.90 -13.13 6.49
CA PHE A 383 -3.51 -11.82 6.27
C PHE A 383 -2.96 -11.15 5.01
N GLU A 384 -1.66 -11.19 4.78
CA GLU A 384 -1.03 -10.70 3.54
C GLU A 384 -1.62 -11.39 2.30
N GLN A 385 -1.83 -12.69 2.35
CA GLN A 385 -2.40 -13.44 1.24
C GLN A 385 -3.82 -12.98 0.92
N HIS A 386 -4.67 -12.80 1.93
CA HIS A 386 -6.11 -12.64 1.73
C HIS A 386 -6.62 -11.20 1.77
N LEU A 387 -6.04 -10.32 2.58
CA LEU A 387 -6.54 -8.95 2.73
C LEU A 387 -6.36 -8.13 1.45
N ILE A 388 -7.47 -7.57 0.94
CA ILE A 388 -7.46 -6.64 -0.21
C ILE A 388 -6.83 -5.29 0.14
N ASP A 389 -6.68 -5.01 1.43
CA ASP A 389 -6.10 -3.80 1.98
C ASP A 389 -4.79 -4.07 2.74
N TYR A 390 -4.06 -5.09 2.36
CA TYR A 390 -2.70 -5.31 2.85
C TYR A 390 -1.78 -4.17 2.40
N ASP A 391 -1.18 -3.47 3.37
CA ASP A 391 -0.40 -2.23 3.19
C ASP A 391 0.94 -2.30 3.96
#